data_58b9802fc939bd8b221e4681ba837397
#
_entry.id   58b9802fc939bd8b221e4681ba837397
#
_cell.length_a   1.000
_cell.length_b   1.000
_cell.length_c   1.000
_cell.angle_alpha   90.00
_cell.angle_beta   90.00
_cell.angle_gamma   90.00
#
_symmetry.space_group_name_H-M   'P 1'
#
loop_
_entity.id
_entity.type
_entity.pdbx_description
1 polymer ?
#
loop_
_entity_poly.entity_id
_entity_poly.type
_entity_poly.pdbx_seq_one_letter_code
_entity_poly.pdbx_strand_id
1 'polypeptide(L)'
;MGTGTGVGTALRTSAELGEGPTWDATAGRLIWVDILGARVHTFDPASGNRTVMSTEQHVGAAKPRAAGGLVVNLRDGVGLYDAEGRFSWLHHAPSPGRRGNDAAVAPDGALWAGSMCYDETPGGGTLLRLAPDGTATTVLDDVTVSNGTGWSPDGKRMYYIDTPTRRIDVFDVHEGGSRVTGRRPLAEVEEGAGYPDGLTVDADGCVWVALWDGAAVRRYTPEGALDR
;
A
#
# COMPACT_ATOMS: atom_id res chain seq x y z
N MET A 1 14.90 -10.95 31.11
CA MET A 1 13.70 -10.10 31.28
C MET A 1 13.27 -9.76 29.86
N GLY A 2 12.23 -10.43 29.37
CA GLY A 2 11.70 -10.18 28.03
C GLY A 2 11.02 -8.82 28.01
N THR A 3 11.53 -7.88 27.23
CA THR A 3 10.82 -6.66 26.89
C THR A 3 9.69 -7.05 25.94
N GLY A 4 8.54 -7.37 26.50
CA GLY A 4 7.33 -7.52 25.72
C GLY A 4 7.03 -6.19 25.05
N THR A 5 7.15 -6.13 23.74
CA THR A 5 6.64 -5.03 22.93
C THR A 5 5.12 -5.05 23.02
N GLY A 6 4.57 -4.45 24.06
CA GLY A 6 3.12 -4.34 24.23
C GLY A 6 2.55 -3.49 23.10
N VAL A 7 1.64 -4.07 22.30
CA VAL A 7 0.84 -3.29 21.35
C VAL A 7 -0.23 -2.54 22.13
N GLY A 8 -0.28 -1.22 21.94
CA GLY A 8 -1.26 -0.33 22.57
C GLY A 8 -2.21 0.29 21.55
N THR A 9 -3.40 0.70 22.00
CA THR A 9 -4.35 1.44 21.15
C THR A 9 -3.94 2.91 21.11
N ALA A 10 -3.52 3.41 19.95
CA ALA A 10 -3.21 4.83 19.75
C ALA A 10 -4.47 5.67 19.53
N LEU A 11 -5.45 5.15 18.81
CA LEU A 11 -6.70 5.84 18.51
C LEU A 11 -7.84 4.82 18.39
N ARG A 12 -8.99 5.12 19.00
CA ARG A 12 -10.25 4.37 18.79
C ARG A 12 -11.07 5.08 17.72
N THR A 13 -11.33 4.41 16.62
CA THR A 13 -12.14 4.89 15.51
C THR A 13 -12.83 3.73 14.83
N SER A 14 -13.86 4.02 14.05
CA SER A 14 -14.52 3.05 13.18
C SER A 14 -14.34 3.45 11.74
N ALA A 15 -14.17 2.47 10.87
CA ALA A 15 -14.19 2.58 9.42
C ALA A 15 -15.04 1.44 8.87
N GLU A 16 -15.61 1.60 7.71
CA GLU A 16 -16.30 0.53 7.02
C GLU A 16 -15.29 -0.50 6.50
N LEU A 17 -14.17 0.00 5.94
CA LEU A 17 -13.00 -0.79 5.58
C LEU A 17 -11.73 0.06 5.79
N GLY A 18 -11.14 -0.03 7.00
CA GLY A 18 -9.94 0.72 7.38
C GLY A 18 -8.68 0.09 6.82
N GLU A 19 -7.91 0.84 6.01
CA GLU A 19 -6.78 0.30 5.24
C GLU A 19 -5.66 1.33 5.00
N GLY A 20 -4.56 0.85 4.39
CA GLY A 20 -3.49 1.63 3.80
C GLY A 20 -2.74 2.57 4.76
N PRO A 21 -2.38 2.15 6.00
CA PRO A 21 -1.69 3.03 6.93
C PRO A 21 -0.33 3.49 6.36
N THR A 22 -0.07 4.79 6.45
CA THR A 22 1.15 5.42 5.96
C THR A 22 1.64 6.42 7.00
N TRP A 23 2.88 6.29 7.43
CA TRP A 23 3.52 7.27 8.27
C TRP A 23 4.13 8.40 7.43
N ASP A 24 3.61 9.62 7.60
CA ASP A 24 4.19 10.84 7.05
C ASP A 24 5.25 11.36 8.03
N ALA A 25 6.51 10.95 7.81
CA ALA A 25 7.62 11.30 8.68
C ALA A 25 7.92 12.81 8.68
N THR A 26 7.60 13.51 7.59
CA THR A 26 7.83 14.96 7.48
C THR A 26 6.85 15.74 8.36
N ALA A 27 5.60 15.32 8.39
CA ALA A 27 4.56 15.97 9.19
C ALA A 27 4.34 15.30 10.57
N GLY A 28 5.00 14.17 10.86
CA GLY A 28 4.86 13.44 12.12
C GLY A 28 3.47 12.88 12.36
N ARG A 29 2.78 12.45 11.33
CA ARG A 29 1.39 12.00 11.39
C ARG A 29 1.14 10.67 10.68
N LEU A 30 0.14 9.92 11.15
CA LEU A 30 -0.39 8.75 10.49
C LEU A 30 -1.48 9.18 9.50
N ILE A 31 -1.45 8.60 8.31
CA ILE A 31 -2.49 8.69 7.27
C ILE A 31 -3.05 7.28 7.07
N TRP A 32 -4.37 7.11 6.96
CA TRP A 32 -5.00 5.85 6.53
C TRP A 32 -6.30 6.15 5.80
N VAL A 33 -6.88 5.15 5.18
CA VAL A 33 -8.12 5.28 4.41
C VAL A 33 -9.26 4.47 5.04
N ASP A 34 -10.48 4.92 4.81
CA ASP A 34 -11.70 4.13 4.89
C ASP A 34 -12.16 3.92 3.44
N ILE A 35 -11.83 2.77 2.86
CA ILE A 35 -12.01 2.52 1.42
C ILE A 35 -13.47 2.75 1.02
N LEU A 36 -14.39 2.01 1.65
CA LEU A 36 -15.81 2.01 1.29
C LEU A 36 -16.52 3.27 1.79
N GLY A 37 -16.03 3.87 2.87
CA GLY A 37 -16.49 5.16 3.38
C GLY A 37 -16.00 6.35 2.54
N ALA A 38 -15.14 6.14 1.54
CA ALA A 38 -14.52 7.18 0.70
C ALA A 38 -13.90 8.31 1.53
N ARG A 39 -13.00 7.95 2.48
CA ARG A 39 -12.40 8.91 3.41
C ARG A 39 -10.90 8.67 3.57
N VAL A 40 -10.16 9.77 3.69
CA VAL A 40 -8.79 9.77 4.17
C VAL A 40 -8.77 10.37 5.58
N HIS A 41 -8.15 9.65 6.49
CA HIS A 41 -7.96 10.05 7.88
C HIS A 41 -6.51 10.45 8.10
N THR A 42 -6.29 11.47 8.95
CA THR A 42 -4.96 11.76 9.48
C THR A 42 -5.03 11.82 11.01
N PHE A 43 -3.96 11.42 11.66
CA PHE A 43 -3.81 11.46 13.10
C PHE A 43 -2.40 11.90 13.48
N ASP A 44 -2.30 12.95 14.28
CA ASP A 44 -1.06 13.41 14.88
C ASP A 44 -0.98 12.87 16.32
N PRO A 45 -0.11 11.91 16.61
CA PRO A 45 0.00 11.33 17.96
C PRO A 45 0.59 12.30 18.99
N ALA A 46 1.30 13.35 18.56
CA ALA A 46 1.87 14.33 19.49
C ALA A 46 0.81 15.29 20.05
N SER A 47 -0.13 15.72 19.21
CA SER A 47 -1.22 16.63 19.60
C SER A 47 -2.53 15.91 19.92
N GLY A 48 -2.69 14.65 19.47
CA GLY A 48 -3.95 13.93 19.52
C GLY A 48 -4.96 14.36 18.44
N ASN A 49 -4.58 15.30 17.56
CA ASN A 49 -5.48 15.84 16.56
C ASN A 49 -5.76 14.80 15.45
N ARG A 50 -7.02 14.75 15.04
CA ARG A 50 -7.50 13.93 13.94
C ARG A 50 -8.25 14.79 12.94
N THR A 51 -8.00 14.54 11.65
CA THR A 51 -8.79 15.11 10.56
C THR A 51 -9.35 14.00 9.68
N VAL A 52 -10.43 14.29 8.99
CA VAL A 52 -11.07 13.39 8.02
C VAL A 52 -11.39 14.20 6.79
N MET A 53 -10.98 13.71 5.63
CA MET A 53 -11.27 14.29 4.32
C MET A 53 -12.10 13.29 3.52
N SER A 54 -13.20 13.72 2.92
CA SER A 54 -13.94 12.91 1.94
C SER A 54 -13.23 12.93 0.60
N THR A 55 -13.26 11.80 -0.09
CA THR A 55 -12.74 11.66 -1.45
C THR A 55 -13.87 11.54 -2.46
N GLU A 56 -13.57 11.77 -3.74
CA GLU A 56 -14.55 11.73 -4.83
C GLU A 56 -15.15 10.33 -5.02
N GLN A 57 -14.40 9.30 -4.62
CA GLN A 57 -14.74 7.89 -4.84
C GLN A 57 -14.13 7.03 -3.73
N HIS A 58 -14.41 5.72 -3.73
CA HIS A 58 -13.69 4.76 -2.90
C HIS A 58 -12.18 4.93 -3.09
N VAL A 59 -11.43 4.96 -1.98
CA VAL A 59 -10.00 5.25 -1.93
C VAL A 59 -9.23 4.09 -1.32
N GLY A 60 -8.41 3.40 -2.13
CA GLY A 60 -7.62 2.25 -1.68
C GLY A 60 -6.34 2.64 -0.94
N ALA A 61 -5.75 3.78 -1.28
CA ALA A 61 -4.55 4.29 -0.60
C ALA A 61 -4.43 5.82 -0.74
N ALA A 62 -3.74 6.43 0.23
CA ALA A 62 -3.38 7.84 0.22
C ALA A 62 -1.93 8.01 0.67
N LYS A 63 -1.12 8.72 -0.12
CA LYS A 63 0.30 8.95 0.18
C LYS A 63 0.60 10.45 0.15
N PRO A 64 1.47 10.97 1.04
CA PRO A 64 1.86 12.38 1.03
C PRO A 64 2.69 12.70 -0.23
N ARG A 65 2.51 13.92 -0.77
CA ARG A 65 3.28 14.43 -1.89
C ARG A 65 4.35 15.40 -1.42
N ALA A 66 5.52 15.38 -2.06
CA ALA A 66 6.60 16.33 -1.77
C ALA A 66 6.18 17.80 -2.02
N ALA A 67 5.26 18.04 -2.97
CA ALA A 67 4.69 19.36 -3.26
C ALA A 67 3.55 19.76 -2.31
N GLY A 68 3.29 18.99 -1.28
CA GLY A 68 2.14 19.12 -0.39
C GLY A 68 0.88 18.44 -0.93
N GLY A 69 -0.08 18.18 -0.03
CA GLY A 69 -1.28 17.44 -0.35
C GLY A 69 -1.06 15.94 -0.44
N LEU A 70 -1.90 15.24 -1.20
CA LEU A 70 -1.94 13.78 -1.28
C LEU A 70 -2.00 13.30 -2.73
N VAL A 71 -1.40 12.16 -3.02
CA VAL A 71 -1.75 11.30 -4.15
C VAL A 71 -2.62 10.15 -3.61
N VAL A 72 -3.73 9.87 -4.31
CA VAL A 72 -4.73 8.90 -3.89
C VAL A 72 -5.03 7.88 -4.99
N ASN A 73 -5.09 6.60 -4.61
CA ASN A 73 -5.50 5.52 -5.50
C ASN A 73 -7.01 5.32 -5.34
N LEU A 74 -7.78 5.79 -6.32
CA LEU A 74 -9.24 5.81 -6.29
C LEU A 74 -9.83 4.65 -7.11
N ARG A 75 -11.17 4.53 -7.11
CA ARG A 75 -11.88 3.54 -7.92
C ARG A 75 -11.54 3.67 -9.42
N ASP A 76 -11.58 4.87 -9.97
CA ASP A 76 -11.45 5.10 -11.40
C ASP A 76 -10.07 5.61 -11.82
N GLY A 77 -9.04 5.43 -10.96
CA GLY A 77 -7.67 5.83 -11.26
C GLY A 77 -6.95 6.52 -10.12
N VAL A 78 -5.94 7.29 -10.43
CA VAL A 78 -5.11 8.01 -9.46
C VAL A 78 -5.37 9.50 -9.53
N GLY A 79 -5.72 10.08 -8.38
CA GLY A 79 -5.97 11.50 -8.21
C GLY A 79 -4.92 12.20 -7.36
N LEU A 80 -4.90 13.51 -7.44
CA LEU A 80 -4.08 14.40 -6.64
C LEU A 80 -4.98 15.37 -5.89
N TYR A 81 -4.72 15.55 -4.60
CA TYR A 81 -5.16 16.72 -3.85
C TYR A 81 -3.94 17.62 -3.64
N ASP A 82 -4.08 18.91 -3.92
CA ASP A 82 -3.04 19.90 -3.61
C ASP A 82 -3.07 20.29 -2.12
N ALA A 83 -2.20 21.23 -1.73
CA ALA A 83 -2.11 21.69 -0.34
C ALA A 83 -3.39 22.42 0.14
N GLU A 84 -4.17 22.97 -0.79
CA GLU A 84 -5.47 23.63 -0.55
C GLU A 84 -6.65 22.65 -0.61
N GLY A 85 -6.40 21.36 -0.90
CA GLY A 85 -7.43 20.31 -0.98
C GLY A 85 -8.17 20.27 -2.31
N ARG A 86 -7.67 20.94 -3.36
CA ARG A 86 -8.29 20.90 -4.70
C ARG A 86 -7.91 19.61 -5.41
N PHE A 87 -8.92 18.94 -5.96
CA PHE A 87 -8.76 17.65 -6.65
C PHE A 87 -8.42 17.82 -8.14
N SER A 88 -7.58 16.93 -8.64
CA SER A 88 -7.33 16.74 -10.08
C SER A 88 -6.92 15.29 -10.36
N TRP A 89 -7.25 14.79 -11.55
CA TRP A 89 -6.75 13.48 -11.98
C TRP A 89 -5.30 13.56 -12.43
N LEU A 90 -4.47 12.64 -11.93
CA LEU A 90 -3.16 12.33 -12.50
C LEU A 90 -3.30 11.28 -13.62
N HIS A 91 -4.13 10.27 -13.38
CA HIS A 91 -4.42 9.20 -14.33
C HIS A 91 -5.87 8.75 -14.14
N HIS A 92 -6.73 8.95 -15.13
CA HIS A 92 -8.14 8.59 -15.07
C HIS A 92 -8.42 7.47 -16.07
N ALA A 93 -8.72 6.29 -15.57
CA ALA A 93 -8.93 5.06 -16.36
C ALA A 93 -10.03 4.19 -15.70
N PRO A 94 -11.31 4.61 -15.79
CA PRO A 94 -12.41 3.89 -15.17
C PRO A 94 -12.58 2.50 -15.77
N SER A 95 -12.81 1.52 -14.92
CA SER A 95 -13.07 0.13 -15.31
C SER A 95 -14.22 -0.42 -14.47
N PRO A 96 -15.37 -0.76 -15.08
CA PRO A 96 -16.53 -1.25 -14.35
C PRO A 96 -16.21 -2.47 -13.47
N GLY A 97 -16.71 -2.48 -12.24
CA GLY A 97 -16.48 -3.57 -11.29
C GLY A 97 -15.10 -3.60 -10.63
N ARG A 98 -14.19 -2.69 -11.00
CA ARG A 98 -12.84 -2.59 -10.45
C ARG A 98 -12.71 -1.38 -9.53
N ARG A 99 -11.73 -1.42 -8.62
CA ARG A 99 -11.30 -0.30 -7.78
C ARG A 99 -9.80 -0.28 -7.57
N GLY A 100 -9.27 0.87 -7.22
CA GLY A 100 -7.94 0.96 -6.61
C GLY A 100 -7.90 0.20 -5.28
N ASN A 101 -6.77 -0.44 -5.00
CA ASN A 101 -6.45 -1.08 -3.72
C ASN A 101 -5.18 -0.45 -3.15
N ASP A 102 -4.26 -1.21 -2.57
CA ASP A 102 -3.05 -0.64 -1.99
C ASP A 102 -2.15 0.06 -3.03
N ALA A 103 -1.34 0.97 -2.55
CA ALA A 103 -0.34 1.66 -3.36
C ALA A 103 0.86 2.07 -2.51
N ALA A 104 2.03 2.20 -3.16
CA ALA A 104 3.24 2.65 -2.51
C ALA A 104 4.04 3.60 -3.41
N VAL A 105 4.79 4.52 -2.81
CA VAL A 105 5.69 5.40 -3.53
C VAL A 105 7.08 4.77 -3.57
N ALA A 106 7.60 4.57 -4.77
CA ALA A 106 8.93 4.03 -4.99
C ALA A 106 10.03 5.06 -4.67
N PRO A 107 11.28 4.61 -4.47
CA PRO A 107 12.40 5.52 -4.19
C PRO A 107 12.64 6.58 -5.28
N ASP A 108 12.22 6.32 -6.52
CA ASP A 108 12.32 7.27 -7.65
C ASP A 108 11.13 8.26 -7.71
N GLY A 109 10.21 8.19 -6.74
CA GLY A 109 9.03 9.06 -6.66
C GLY A 109 7.84 8.62 -7.50
N ALA A 110 7.91 7.51 -8.25
CA ALA A 110 6.75 6.95 -8.95
C ALA A 110 5.79 6.29 -7.97
N LEU A 111 4.48 6.42 -8.24
CA LEU A 111 3.45 5.67 -7.52
C LEU A 111 3.26 4.30 -8.16
N TRP A 112 3.32 3.25 -7.36
CA TRP A 112 2.91 1.91 -7.75
C TRP A 112 1.52 1.67 -7.18
N ALA A 113 0.55 1.60 -8.08
CA ALA A 113 -0.88 1.57 -7.76
C ALA A 113 -1.49 0.22 -8.12
N GLY A 114 -1.95 -0.47 -7.10
CA GLY A 114 -2.67 -1.75 -7.23
C GLY A 114 -4.15 -1.55 -7.49
N SER A 115 -4.77 -2.51 -8.17
CA SER A 115 -6.21 -2.59 -8.33
C SER A 115 -6.73 -4.01 -8.12
N MET A 116 -8.04 -4.14 -7.95
CA MET A 116 -8.76 -5.39 -7.84
C MET A 116 -10.20 -5.24 -8.32
N CYS A 117 -10.88 -6.33 -8.62
CA CYS A 117 -12.33 -6.34 -8.78
C CYS A 117 -13.02 -6.36 -7.41
N TYR A 118 -14.22 -5.77 -7.29
CA TYR A 118 -15.01 -5.83 -6.06
C TYR A 118 -15.43 -7.25 -5.68
N ASP A 119 -15.62 -8.11 -6.67
CA ASP A 119 -15.97 -9.53 -6.52
C ASP A 119 -14.75 -10.45 -6.48
N GLU A 120 -13.54 -9.87 -6.41
CA GLU A 120 -12.27 -10.60 -6.39
C GLU A 120 -12.08 -11.56 -7.56
N THR A 121 -12.66 -11.26 -8.73
CA THR A 121 -12.46 -12.05 -9.95
C THR A 121 -10.97 -12.30 -10.19
N PRO A 122 -10.53 -13.58 -10.29
CA PRO A 122 -9.12 -13.90 -10.53
C PRO A 122 -8.56 -13.22 -11.79
N GLY A 123 -7.37 -12.61 -11.65
CA GLY A 123 -6.72 -11.88 -12.75
C GLY A 123 -7.42 -10.57 -13.14
N GLY A 124 -8.44 -10.14 -12.38
CA GLY A 124 -9.20 -8.92 -12.69
C GLY A 124 -8.50 -7.62 -12.30
N GLY A 125 -7.43 -7.66 -11.54
CA GLY A 125 -6.65 -6.52 -11.09
C GLY A 125 -5.35 -6.30 -11.88
N THR A 126 -4.65 -5.22 -11.55
CA THR A 126 -3.36 -4.86 -12.15
C THR A 126 -2.45 -4.19 -11.12
N LEU A 127 -1.16 -4.19 -11.37
CA LEU A 127 -0.20 -3.29 -10.73
C LEU A 127 0.33 -2.32 -11.79
N LEU A 128 0.06 -1.02 -11.61
CA LEU A 128 0.54 0.07 -12.45
C LEU A 128 1.69 0.80 -11.79
N ARG A 129 2.68 1.22 -12.57
CA ARG A 129 3.66 2.24 -12.19
C ARG A 129 3.26 3.56 -12.85
N LEU A 130 3.03 4.59 -12.04
CA LEU A 130 2.76 5.95 -12.52
C LEU A 130 3.95 6.84 -12.19
N ALA A 131 4.57 7.38 -13.23
CA ALA A 131 5.59 8.40 -13.07
C ALA A 131 4.98 9.75 -12.62
N PRO A 132 5.78 10.67 -12.04
CA PRO A 132 5.27 11.96 -11.58
C PRO A 132 4.60 12.82 -12.66
N ASP A 133 4.90 12.59 -13.93
CA ASP A 133 4.30 13.26 -15.09
C ASP A 133 2.93 12.63 -15.51
N GLY A 134 2.48 11.58 -14.82
CA GLY A 134 1.25 10.86 -15.14
C GLY A 134 1.42 9.72 -16.16
N THR A 135 2.62 9.49 -16.67
CA THR A 135 2.89 8.35 -17.55
C THR A 135 2.67 7.04 -16.80
N ALA A 136 1.70 6.23 -17.28
CA ALA A 136 1.33 4.96 -16.70
C ALA A 136 1.96 3.80 -17.46
N THR A 137 2.50 2.83 -16.74
CA THR A 137 3.01 1.56 -17.28
C THR A 137 2.42 0.40 -16.49
N THR A 138 1.80 -0.56 -17.17
CA THR A 138 1.36 -1.81 -16.53
C THR A 138 2.58 -2.67 -16.25
N VAL A 139 2.76 -3.02 -14.98
CA VAL A 139 3.85 -3.90 -14.53
C VAL A 139 3.38 -5.34 -14.42
N LEU A 140 2.17 -5.54 -13.87
CA LEU A 140 1.50 -6.83 -13.78
C LEU A 140 0.04 -6.67 -14.21
N ASP A 141 -0.44 -7.57 -15.04
CA ASP A 141 -1.79 -7.57 -15.64
C ASP A 141 -2.64 -8.81 -15.27
N ASP A 142 -2.07 -9.76 -14.57
CA ASP A 142 -2.76 -10.97 -14.09
C ASP A 142 -2.68 -11.03 -12.56
N VAL A 143 -3.37 -10.08 -11.92
CA VAL A 143 -3.38 -9.91 -10.47
C VAL A 143 -4.82 -10.03 -9.99
N THR A 144 -5.04 -10.69 -8.86
CA THR A 144 -6.39 -10.83 -8.28
C THR A 144 -6.67 -9.71 -7.28
N VAL A 145 -5.86 -9.61 -6.23
CA VAL A 145 -5.95 -8.57 -5.19
C VAL A 145 -4.57 -7.96 -5.01
N SER A 146 -4.26 -6.91 -5.79
CA SER A 146 -2.99 -6.20 -5.69
C SER A 146 -2.88 -5.50 -4.35
N ASN A 147 -1.94 -5.94 -3.53
CA ASN A 147 -1.77 -5.51 -2.16
C ASN A 147 -0.35 -5.03 -1.89
N GLY A 148 0.20 -5.31 -0.73
CA GLY A 148 1.43 -4.75 -0.22
C GLY A 148 2.54 -4.62 -1.24
N THR A 149 3.13 -3.43 -1.33
CA THR A 149 4.28 -3.11 -2.19
C THR A 149 5.30 -2.32 -1.38
N GLY A 150 6.59 -2.69 -1.47
CA GLY A 150 7.65 -2.00 -0.75
C GLY A 150 9.03 -2.29 -1.34
N TRP A 151 10.04 -1.53 -0.90
CA TRP A 151 11.40 -1.65 -1.41
C TRP A 151 12.39 -1.89 -0.29
N SER A 152 13.47 -2.63 -0.60
CA SER A 152 14.62 -2.75 0.30
C SER A 152 15.27 -1.37 0.53
N PRO A 153 15.93 -1.15 1.68
CA PRO A 153 16.57 0.14 1.98
C PRO A 153 17.61 0.59 0.95
N ASP A 154 18.25 -0.35 0.24
CA ASP A 154 19.20 -0.09 -0.83
C ASP A 154 18.54 0.12 -2.22
N GLY A 155 17.20 0.01 -2.30
CA GLY A 155 16.40 0.17 -3.49
C GLY A 155 16.58 -0.91 -4.57
N LYS A 156 17.29 -2.02 -4.27
CA LYS A 156 17.62 -3.05 -5.27
C LYS A 156 16.59 -4.17 -5.37
N ARG A 157 15.71 -4.28 -4.38
CA ARG A 157 14.62 -5.27 -4.36
C ARG A 157 13.29 -4.56 -4.18
N MET A 158 12.26 -5.08 -4.83
CA MET A 158 10.88 -4.73 -4.59
C MET A 158 10.15 -5.96 -4.08
N TYR A 159 9.39 -5.80 -3.02
CA TYR A 159 8.51 -6.84 -2.47
C TYR A 159 7.07 -6.54 -2.88
N TYR A 160 6.30 -7.61 -3.13
CA TYR A 160 4.94 -7.48 -3.64
C TYR A 160 4.05 -8.63 -3.18
N ILE A 161 2.78 -8.32 -2.97
CA ILE A 161 1.75 -9.27 -2.57
C ILE A 161 0.57 -9.21 -3.54
N ASP A 162 0.21 -10.36 -4.10
CA ASP A 162 -1.12 -10.66 -4.62
C ASP A 162 -1.77 -11.63 -3.64
N THR A 163 -2.70 -11.14 -2.85
CA THR A 163 -3.22 -11.79 -1.63
C THR A 163 -3.63 -13.25 -1.81
N PRO A 164 -4.41 -13.66 -2.85
CA PRO A 164 -4.84 -15.05 -3.00
C PRO A 164 -3.69 -16.02 -3.28
N THR A 165 -2.53 -15.53 -3.71
CA THR A 165 -1.36 -16.38 -3.95
C THR A 165 -0.72 -16.88 -2.65
N ARG A 166 -1.04 -16.27 -1.50
CA ARG A 166 -0.46 -16.53 -0.18
C ARG A 166 1.05 -16.30 -0.11
N ARG A 167 1.62 -15.58 -1.09
CA ARG A 167 3.06 -15.35 -1.20
C ARG A 167 3.41 -13.88 -1.03
N ILE A 168 4.61 -13.68 -0.50
CA ILE A 168 5.35 -12.45 -0.63
C ILE A 168 6.35 -12.70 -1.75
N ASP A 169 6.20 -12.02 -2.87
CA ASP A 169 7.13 -12.11 -3.99
C ASP A 169 8.21 -11.03 -3.88
N VAL A 170 9.38 -11.30 -4.45
CA VAL A 170 10.48 -10.35 -4.58
C VAL A 170 10.88 -10.21 -6.04
N PHE A 171 11.22 -8.98 -6.44
CA PHE A 171 11.74 -8.61 -7.76
C PHE A 171 13.11 -7.96 -7.61
N ASP A 172 13.92 -8.08 -8.65
CA ASP A 172 15.13 -7.28 -8.81
C ASP A 172 14.79 -5.95 -9.47
N VAL A 173 15.29 -4.84 -8.90
CA VAL A 173 15.02 -3.47 -9.35
C VAL A 173 16.15 -2.96 -10.21
N HIS A 174 15.81 -2.34 -11.34
CA HIS A 174 16.75 -1.82 -12.33
C HIS A 174 16.42 -0.36 -12.70
N GLU A 175 17.35 0.30 -13.39
CA GLU A 175 17.15 1.63 -13.99
C GLU A 175 16.63 2.68 -13.00
N GLY A 176 17.19 2.68 -11.78
CA GLY A 176 16.82 3.64 -10.74
C GLY A 176 15.40 3.49 -10.20
N GLY A 177 14.77 2.31 -10.36
CA GLY A 177 13.41 2.04 -9.87
C GLY A 177 12.35 1.94 -10.96
N SER A 178 12.70 2.22 -12.23
CA SER A 178 11.71 2.25 -13.31
C SER A 178 11.32 0.87 -13.86
N ARG A 179 12.16 -0.15 -13.66
CA ARG A 179 11.92 -1.51 -14.15
C ARG A 179 12.20 -2.57 -13.09
N VAL A 180 11.36 -3.59 -13.04
CA VAL A 180 11.54 -4.77 -12.18
C VAL A 180 11.58 -6.05 -13.03
N THR A 181 12.35 -7.05 -12.57
CA THR A 181 12.49 -8.35 -13.23
C THR A 181 12.66 -9.46 -12.19
N GLY A 182 12.70 -10.71 -12.63
CA GLY A 182 13.09 -11.82 -11.79
C GLY A 182 12.12 -12.13 -10.65
N ARG A 183 10.79 -11.97 -10.89
CA ARG A 183 9.75 -12.32 -9.91
C ARG A 183 9.95 -13.73 -9.36
N ARG A 184 10.03 -13.86 -8.05
CA ARG A 184 10.20 -15.13 -7.35
C ARG A 184 9.62 -15.05 -5.95
N PRO A 185 9.18 -16.18 -5.36
CA PRO A 185 8.75 -16.19 -3.97
C PRO A 185 9.89 -15.79 -3.02
N LEU A 186 9.60 -14.92 -2.06
CA LEU A 186 10.43 -14.64 -0.89
C LEU A 186 9.99 -15.53 0.28
N ALA A 187 8.68 -15.55 0.57
CA ALA A 187 8.07 -16.33 1.63
C ALA A 187 6.65 -16.71 1.26
N GLU A 188 6.13 -17.73 1.93
CA GLU A 188 4.74 -18.18 1.83
C GLU A 188 4.07 -18.13 3.19
N VAL A 189 2.81 -17.74 3.24
CA VAL A 189 1.96 -17.78 4.42
C VAL A 189 1.21 -19.11 4.39
N GLU A 190 1.39 -19.91 5.42
CA GLU A 190 0.78 -21.25 5.52
C GLU A 190 -0.75 -21.15 5.61
N GLU A 191 -1.43 -22.20 5.20
CA GLU A 191 -2.89 -22.31 5.27
C GLU A 191 -3.37 -22.20 6.73
N GLY A 192 -4.45 -21.46 6.95
CA GLY A 192 -5.02 -21.22 8.28
C GLY A 192 -4.40 -20.07 9.06
N ALA A 193 -3.31 -19.45 8.58
CA ALA A 193 -2.69 -18.30 9.25
C ALA A 193 -3.22 -16.94 8.79
N GLY A 194 -4.23 -16.91 7.92
CA GLY A 194 -4.70 -15.71 7.24
C GLY A 194 -4.05 -15.54 5.87
N TYR A 195 -4.22 -14.37 5.27
CA TYR A 195 -3.73 -14.05 3.94
C TYR A 195 -2.79 -12.85 3.99
N PRO A 196 -1.64 -12.86 3.29
CA PRO A 196 -0.77 -11.70 3.25
C PRO A 196 -1.47 -10.54 2.56
N ASP A 197 -1.38 -9.36 3.19
CA ASP A 197 -2.12 -8.15 2.82
C ASP A 197 -1.16 -6.98 2.61
N GLY A 198 -1.27 -5.89 3.36
CA GLY A 198 -0.35 -4.77 3.31
C GLY A 198 1.05 -5.13 3.84
N LEU A 199 2.08 -4.50 3.30
CA LEU A 199 3.45 -4.67 3.79
C LEU A 199 4.18 -3.34 3.99
N THR A 200 5.22 -3.39 4.82
CA THR A 200 6.24 -2.34 4.91
C THR A 200 7.62 -2.97 5.13
N VAL A 201 8.68 -2.22 4.81
CA VAL A 201 10.07 -2.68 4.98
C VAL A 201 10.74 -1.80 6.01
N ASP A 202 11.39 -2.42 6.99
CA ASP A 202 12.14 -1.70 8.03
C ASP A 202 13.58 -1.37 7.63
N ALA A 203 14.28 -0.65 8.50
CA ALA A 203 15.67 -0.23 8.24
C ALA A 203 16.67 -1.39 8.19
N ASP A 204 16.33 -2.55 8.75
CA ASP A 204 17.14 -3.78 8.67
C ASP A 204 16.89 -4.53 7.35
N GLY A 205 15.93 -4.05 6.51
CA GLY A 205 15.50 -4.69 5.29
C GLY A 205 14.50 -5.82 5.49
N CYS A 206 13.99 -6.01 6.70
CA CYS A 206 12.96 -7.00 6.98
C CYS A 206 11.58 -6.54 6.55
N VAL A 207 10.77 -7.47 6.07
CA VAL A 207 9.45 -7.23 5.52
C VAL A 207 8.40 -7.52 6.58
N TRP A 208 7.65 -6.50 6.98
CA TRP A 208 6.50 -6.63 7.87
C TRP A 208 5.24 -6.77 7.04
N VAL A 209 4.44 -7.79 7.34
CA VAL A 209 3.25 -8.15 6.56
C VAL A 209 2.06 -8.29 7.48
N ALA A 210 1.00 -7.53 7.21
CA ALA A 210 -0.29 -7.74 7.83
C ALA A 210 -0.96 -9.00 7.27
N LEU A 211 -1.64 -9.76 8.12
CA LEU A 211 -2.37 -10.95 7.72
C LEU A 211 -3.87 -10.70 7.87
N TRP A 212 -4.55 -10.48 6.73
CA TRP A 212 -6.00 -10.41 6.68
C TRP A 212 -6.60 -11.75 7.13
N ASP A 213 -7.65 -11.71 7.95
CA ASP A 213 -8.26 -12.88 8.61
C ASP A 213 -7.28 -13.69 9.50
N GLY A 214 -6.05 -13.19 9.70
CA GLY A 214 -5.03 -13.82 10.54
C GLY A 214 -4.86 -13.18 11.92
N ALA A 215 -5.45 -12.00 12.14
CA ALA A 215 -5.31 -11.20 13.37
C ALA A 215 -3.83 -11.03 13.81
N ALA A 216 -2.90 -10.93 12.86
CA ALA A 216 -1.47 -10.90 13.11
C ALA A 216 -0.74 -9.96 12.14
N VAL A 217 0.45 -9.56 12.56
CA VAL A 217 1.48 -8.95 11.71
C VAL A 217 2.73 -9.79 11.88
N ARG A 218 3.34 -10.21 10.77
CA ARG A 218 4.58 -11.01 10.76
C ARG A 218 5.74 -10.21 10.21
N ARG A 219 6.94 -10.50 10.70
CA ARG A 219 8.20 -9.97 10.19
C ARG A 219 9.00 -11.08 9.54
N TYR A 220 9.43 -10.86 8.30
CA TYR A 220 10.27 -11.79 7.54
C TYR A 220 11.65 -11.15 7.32
N THR A 221 12.72 -11.95 7.39
CA THR A 221 14.05 -11.48 7.04
C THR A 221 14.16 -11.17 5.54
N PRO A 222 15.20 -10.45 5.10
CA PRO A 222 15.45 -10.23 3.66
C PRO A 222 15.63 -11.50 2.84
N GLU A 223 15.90 -12.65 3.49
CA GLU A 223 16.03 -13.99 2.90
C GLU A 223 14.71 -14.79 2.96
N GLY A 224 13.65 -14.24 3.56
CA GLY A 224 12.32 -14.83 3.62
C GLY A 224 12.05 -15.72 4.82
N ALA A 225 12.96 -15.80 5.78
CA ALA A 225 12.70 -16.55 7.02
C ALA A 225 11.74 -15.75 7.94
N LEU A 226 10.78 -16.44 8.55
CA LEU A 226 9.91 -15.84 9.57
C LEU A 226 10.76 -15.50 10.81
N ASP A 227 10.79 -14.22 11.19
CA ASP A 227 11.54 -13.71 12.35
C ASP A 227 10.63 -13.59 13.59
N ARG A 228 9.42 -13.08 13.43
CA ARG A 228 8.42 -12.95 14.51
C ARG A 228 7.02 -12.68 13.99
#